data_4de40dd0cf659d1194f1ebaf505ae011
#
_entry.id   4de40dd0cf659d1194f1ebaf505ae011
#
_cell.length_a   1.000
_cell.length_b   1.000
_cell.length_c   1.000
_cell.angle_alpha   90.00
_cell.angle_beta   90.00
_cell.angle_gamma   90.00
#
_symmetry.space_group_name_H-M   'P 1'
#
loop_
_entity.id
_entity.type
_entity.pdbx_description
1 polymer ?
#
loop_
_entity_poly.entity_id
_entity_poly.type
_entity_poly.pdbx_seq_one_letter_code
_entity_poly.pdbx_strand_id
1 'polypeptide(L)'
;MEVTRQKLDGDFRIRQLRAQQLLRGDLDGPELDEHVEKSLLLTQFESAQNWARANAMWPLGFGLACCAIEMITVIGSPRNDLSRFGAEVIRFTPRQADMLILSGRVSVKMAPIIRRIYDQMLEPKWVIAMGACSSSAGMFNNYALVQGADKFLPVDVYVPGCPPRPEALIYGIMKLQDKIRSEPGLGWRERYDAEGTEEAEGA
;
A
#
# COMPACT_ATOMS: atom_id res chain seq x y z
N MET A 1 8.08 4.77 -15.32
CA MET A 1 8.72 3.78 -14.43
C MET A 1 10.23 4.00 -14.21
N GLU A 2 10.93 4.69 -15.08
CA GLU A 2 12.39 4.97 -14.92
C GLU A 2 12.70 6.07 -13.90
N VAL A 3 11.86 7.07 -13.76
CA VAL A 3 12.09 8.23 -12.86
C VAL A 3 12.11 7.83 -11.39
N THR A 4 11.30 6.84 -11.00
CA THR A 4 11.22 6.36 -9.61
C THR A 4 12.47 5.59 -9.18
N ARG A 5 13.08 4.83 -10.11
CA ARG A 5 14.34 4.11 -9.86
C ARG A 5 15.51 5.04 -9.64
N GLN A 6 15.65 6.10 -10.45
CA GLN A 6 16.74 7.06 -10.31
C GLN A 6 16.71 7.85 -8.99
N LYS A 7 15.51 8.16 -8.47
CA LYS A 7 15.38 8.87 -7.19
C LYS A 7 15.72 7.98 -5.99
N LEU A 8 15.30 6.70 -6.01
CA LEU A 8 15.64 5.71 -4.99
C LEU A 8 17.15 5.40 -4.98
N ASP A 9 17.77 5.29 -6.15
CA ASP A 9 19.22 5.11 -6.27
C ASP A 9 20.00 6.33 -5.75
N GLY A 10 19.46 7.54 -5.91
CA GLY A 10 20.03 8.78 -5.39
C GLY A 10 20.07 8.80 -3.85
N ASP A 11 18.96 8.51 -3.20
CA ASP A 11 18.85 8.49 -1.74
C ASP A 11 19.68 7.37 -1.11
N PHE A 12 19.71 6.21 -1.73
CA PHE A 12 20.52 5.09 -1.30
C PHE A 12 22.03 5.42 -1.42
N ARG A 13 22.41 6.07 -2.50
CA ARG A 13 23.79 6.52 -2.75
C ARG A 13 24.24 7.58 -1.75
N ILE A 14 23.37 8.53 -1.41
CA ILE A 14 23.64 9.55 -0.39
C ILE A 14 23.81 8.91 0.99
N ARG A 15 23.00 7.93 1.34
CA ARG A 15 23.14 7.16 2.60
C ARG A 15 24.43 6.35 2.63
N GLN A 16 24.83 5.72 1.52
CA GLN A 16 26.10 5.01 1.41
C GLN A 16 27.29 5.96 1.51
N LEU A 17 27.24 7.11 0.87
CA LEU A 17 28.31 8.12 0.96
C LEU A 17 28.45 8.68 2.36
N ARG A 18 27.36 8.95 3.07
CA ARG A 18 27.37 9.34 4.49
C ARG A 18 27.91 8.24 5.38
N ALA A 19 27.51 6.98 5.16
CA ALA A 19 28.05 5.85 5.88
C ALA A 19 29.57 5.66 5.65
N GLN A 20 30.04 5.89 4.42
CA GLN A 20 31.46 5.84 4.08
C GLN A 20 32.24 7.01 4.69
N GLN A 21 31.66 8.20 4.83
CA GLN A 21 32.26 9.34 5.51
C GLN A 21 32.38 9.10 7.01
N LEU A 22 31.38 8.47 7.64
CA LEU A 22 31.42 8.02 9.03
C LEU A 22 32.52 6.97 9.28
N LEU A 23 32.70 6.04 8.32
CA LEU A 23 33.74 5.01 8.38
C LEU A 23 35.19 5.56 8.15
N ARG A 24 35.31 6.73 7.53
CA ARG A 24 36.62 7.38 7.29
C ARG A 24 37.12 8.25 8.45
N GLY A 25 36.32 8.44 9.50
CA GLY A 25 36.73 9.21 10.66
C GLY A 25 36.88 10.74 10.43
N ASP A 26 36.21 11.26 9.38
CA ASP A 26 36.22 12.69 9.05
C ASP A 26 35.36 13.57 9.99
N LEU A 27 34.74 12.95 11.00
CA LEU A 27 33.89 13.60 11.99
C LEU A 27 34.37 13.18 13.39
N ASP A 28 35.28 13.95 13.98
CA ASP A 28 35.74 13.78 15.35
C ASP A 28 34.93 14.73 16.26
N GLY A 29 34.14 14.18 17.19
CA GLY A 29 33.56 14.97 18.25
C GLY A 29 32.38 14.32 18.98
N PRO A 30 32.05 14.75 20.21
CA PRO A 30 30.92 14.23 21.00
C PRO A 30 29.54 14.44 20.34
N GLU A 31 29.42 15.37 19.40
CA GLU A 31 28.19 15.53 18.57
C GLU A 31 27.93 14.33 17.66
N LEU A 32 28.98 13.61 17.24
CA LEU A 32 28.87 12.48 16.36
C LEU A 32 28.22 11.28 17.07
N ASP A 33 28.67 10.99 18.31
CA ASP A 33 28.19 9.86 19.09
C ASP A 33 26.69 10.02 19.41
N GLU A 34 26.27 11.23 19.79
CA GLU A 34 24.85 11.54 20.04
C GLU A 34 24.02 11.43 18.76
N HIS A 35 24.55 11.83 17.61
CA HIS A 35 23.85 11.76 16.33
C HIS A 35 23.75 10.33 15.82
N VAL A 36 24.77 9.49 16.04
CA VAL A 36 24.79 8.06 15.70
C VAL A 36 23.83 7.27 16.59
N GLU A 37 23.85 7.49 17.91
CA GLU A 37 22.90 6.83 18.82
C GLU A 37 21.45 7.22 18.50
N LYS A 38 21.19 8.49 18.23
CA LYS A 38 19.86 8.97 17.85
C LYS A 38 19.41 8.39 16.51
N SER A 39 20.30 8.25 15.52
CA SER A 39 19.99 7.63 14.24
C SER A 39 19.74 6.13 14.37
N LEU A 40 20.49 5.40 15.19
CA LEU A 40 20.31 3.98 15.47
C LEU A 40 18.99 3.71 16.18
N LEU A 41 18.66 4.49 17.22
CA LEU A 41 17.40 4.38 17.95
C LEU A 41 16.19 4.66 17.05
N LEU A 42 16.26 5.69 16.20
CA LEU A 42 15.22 6.02 15.24
C LEU A 42 15.02 4.90 14.21
N THR A 43 16.11 4.32 13.69
CA THR A 43 16.04 3.21 12.73
C THR A 43 15.41 1.96 13.37
N GLN A 44 15.75 1.66 14.61
CA GLN A 44 15.13 0.55 15.35
C GLN A 44 13.65 0.80 15.61
N PHE A 45 13.29 2.03 15.98
CA PHE A 45 11.91 2.42 16.20
C PHE A 45 11.06 2.34 14.93
N GLU A 46 11.58 2.82 13.79
CA GLU A 46 10.92 2.69 12.49
C GLU A 46 10.72 1.22 12.10
N SER A 47 11.73 0.39 12.31
CA SER A 47 11.63 -1.05 12.03
C SER A 47 10.56 -1.72 12.90
N ALA A 48 10.50 -1.41 14.20
CA ALA A 48 9.48 -1.92 15.10
C ALA A 48 8.07 -1.43 14.72
N GLN A 49 7.94 -0.17 14.32
CA GLN A 49 6.68 0.41 13.86
C GLN A 49 6.20 -0.24 12.56
N ASN A 50 7.09 -0.44 11.58
CA ASN A 50 6.75 -1.10 10.32
C ASN A 50 6.39 -2.58 10.52
N TRP A 51 7.07 -3.26 11.44
CA TRP A 51 6.72 -4.61 11.85
C TRP A 51 5.31 -4.67 12.46
N ALA A 52 4.98 -3.76 13.36
CA ALA A 52 3.66 -3.68 13.99
C ALA A 52 2.56 -3.41 12.95
N ARG A 53 2.78 -2.45 12.05
CA ARG A 53 1.84 -2.12 10.97
C ARG A 53 1.63 -3.28 10.00
N ALA A 54 2.69 -4.00 9.63
CA ALA A 54 2.61 -5.14 8.73
C ALA A 54 1.81 -6.32 9.33
N ASN A 55 1.84 -6.49 10.66
CA ASN A 55 1.16 -7.60 11.33
C ASN A 55 -0.21 -7.26 11.93
N ALA A 56 -0.66 -6.01 11.83
CA ALA A 56 -1.95 -5.55 12.38
C ALA A 56 -2.67 -4.67 11.33
N MET A 57 -3.06 -5.27 10.20
CA MET A 57 -3.79 -4.59 9.14
C MET A 57 -5.28 -4.90 9.22
N TRP A 58 -6.11 -3.88 9.26
CA TRP A 58 -7.56 -4.03 9.28
C TRP A 58 -8.16 -3.73 7.90
N PRO A 59 -8.66 -4.78 7.21
CA PRO A 59 -9.18 -4.62 5.86
C PRO A 59 -10.57 -3.98 5.84
N LEU A 60 -10.77 -3.06 4.89
CA LEU A 60 -12.07 -2.60 4.42
C LEU A 60 -12.35 -3.26 3.07
N GLY A 61 -13.30 -4.18 3.03
CA GLY A 61 -13.66 -4.90 1.82
C GLY A 61 -14.70 -4.15 0.98
N PHE A 62 -14.32 -3.76 -0.23
CA PHE A 62 -15.25 -3.28 -1.24
C PHE A 62 -15.65 -4.40 -2.20
N GLY A 63 -16.79 -5.00 -1.95
CA GLY A 63 -17.36 -6.05 -2.79
C GLY A 63 -18.20 -5.46 -3.93
N LEU A 64 -17.62 -5.26 -5.10
CA LEU A 64 -18.28 -4.62 -6.24
C LEU A 64 -18.79 -5.61 -7.31
N ALA A 65 -18.20 -6.79 -7.40
CA ALA A 65 -18.55 -7.81 -8.39
C ALA A 65 -18.11 -9.21 -7.95
N CYS A 66 -17.93 -10.15 -8.91
CA CYS A 66 -17.59 -11.55 -8.66
C CYS A 66 -16.33 -11.75 -7.79
N CYS A 67 -15.33 -10.90 -7.87
CA CYS A 67 -14.14 -10.98 -7.01
C CYS A 67 -14.45 -10.84 -5.51
N ALA A 68 -15.60 -10.24 -5.17
CA ALA A 68 -16.06 -10.13 -3.80
C ALA A 68 -16.33 -11.50 -3.15
N ILE A 69 -16.78 -12.49 -3.93
CA ILE A 69 -17.04 -13.84 -3.44
C ILE A 69 -15.74 -14.50 -3.00
N GLU A 70 -14.70 -14.39 -3.81
CA GLU A 70 -13.37 -14.89 -3.47
C GLU A 70 -12.76 -14.13 -2.28
N MET A 71 -12.96 -12.83 -2.19
CA MET A 71 -12.56 -12.03 -1.04
C MET A 71 -13.26 -12.52 0.24
N ILE A 72 -14.59 -12.76 0.20
CA ILE A 72 -15.34 -13.26 1.35
C ILE A 72 -14.87 -14.67 1.73
N THR A 73 -14.49 -15.49 0.76
CA THR A 73 -13.92 -16.82 1.02
C THR A 73 -12.60 -16.74 1.78
N VAL A 74 -11.75 -15.77 1.47
CA VAL A 74 -10.50 -15.54 2.22
C VAL A 74 -10.78 -15.07 3.65
N ILE A 75 -11.79 -14.28 3.82
CA ILE A 75 -12.17 -13.68 5.09
C ILE A 75 -12.86 -14.68 6.03
N GLY A 76 -13.74 -15.52 5.48
CA GLY A 76 -14.62 -16.37 6.29
C GLY A 76 -14.35 -17.87 6.22
N SER A 77 -13.41 -18.33 5.40
CA SER A 77 -13.12 -19.75 5.28
C SER A 77 -12.00 -20.19 6.22
N PRO A 78 -12.20 -21.26 7.01
CA PRO A 78 -11.16 -21.77 7.91
C PRO A 78 -9.88 -22.22 7.19
N ARG A 79 -10.00 -22.55 5.90
CA ARG A 79 -8.86 -22.98 5.08
C ARG A 79 -7.93 -21.81 4.70
N ASN A 80 -8.52 -20.66 4.40
CA ASN A 80 -7.83 -19.48 3.84
C ASN A 80 -7.96 -18.28 4.77
N ASP A 81 -7.79 -18.48 6.06
CA ASP A 81 -8.06 -17.49 7.08
C ASP A 81 -7.01 -16.37 7.11
N LEU A 82 -7.47 -15.13 6.97
CA LEU A 82 -6.64 -13.93 7.06
C LEU A 82 -6.13 -13.64 8.47
N SER A 83 -6.74 -14.21 9.50
CA SER A 83 -6.30 -14.02 10.88
C SER A 83 -4.85 -14.46 11.10
N ARG A 84 -4.40 -15.48 10.36
CA ARG A 84 -3.01 -15.97 10.39
C ARG A 84 -1.99 -14.92 9.92
N PHE A 85 -2.44 -13.93 9.16
CA PHE A 85 -1.61 -12.86 8.58
C PHE A 85 -1.82 -11.51 9.25
N GLY A 86 -2.52 -11.48 10.40
CA GLY A 86 -2.77 -10.25 11.15
C GLY A 86 -3.88 -9.37 10.59
N ALA A 87 -4.74 -9.89 9.71
CA ALA A 87 -5.84 -9.17 9.07
C ALA A 87 -7.22 -9.78 9.44
N GLU A 88 -7.40 -10.18 10.70
CA GLU A 88 -8.60 -10.87 11.18
C GLU A 88 -9.85 -9.99 11.14
N VAL A 89 -9.70 -8.73 11.56
CA VAL A 89 -10.84 -7.88 11.84
C VAL A 89 -11.19 -7.03 10.64
N ILE A 90 -12.26 -7.45 9.93
CA ILE A 90 -12.81 -6.63 8.85
C ILE A 90 -13.56 -5.47 9.44
N ARG A 91 -13.25 -4.28 8.97
CA ARG A 91 -13.95 -3.07 9.36
C ARG A 91 -14.82 -2.56 8.22
N PHE A 92 -16.06 -2.20 8.55
CA PHE A 92 -16.99 -1.58 7.59
C PHE A 92 -16.94 -0.04 7.65
N THR A 93 -16.19 0.49 8.61
CA THR A 93 -16.01 1.92 8.79
C THR A 93 -14.63 2.33 8.27
N PRO A 94 -14.53 3.25 7.29
CA PRO A 94 -13.24 3.66 6.73
C PRO A 94 -12.28 4.26 7.76
N ARG A 95 -12.81 4.92 8.78
CA ARG A 95 -12.01 5.54 9.85
C ARG A 95 -11.31 4.53 10.78
N GLN A 96 -11.66 3.25 10.70
CA GLN A 96 -11.08 2.18 11.52
C GLN A 96 -10.32 1.16 10.67
N ALA A 97 -10.21 1.39 9.38
CA ALA A 97 -9.55 0.48 8.46
C ALA A 97 -8.25 1.08 7.93
N ASP A 98 -7.25 0.22 7.75
CA ASP A 98 -5.92 0.59 7.29
C ASP A 98 -5.68 0.15 5.83
N MET A 99 -6.40 -0.87 5.37
CA MET A 99 -6.23 -1.47 4.05
C MET A 99 -7.56 -1.53 3.31
N LEU A 100 -7.62 -0.95 2.11
CA LEU A 100 -8.77 -1.02 1.21
C LEU A 100 -8.58 -2.15 0.21
N ILE A 101 -9.49 -3.12 0.17
CA ILE A 101 -9.52 -4.18 -0.84
C ILE A 101 -10.63 -3.86 -1.84
N LEU A 102 -10.25 -3.48 -3.05
CA LEU A 102 -11.16 -3.16 -4.13
C LEU A 102 -11.40 -4.41 -4.99
N SER A 103 -12.53 -5.09 -4.77
CA SER A 103 -12.83 -6.39 -5.38
C SER A 103 -13.84 -6.30 -6.51
N GLY A 104 -13.35 -6.25 -7.76
CA GLY A 104 -14.19 -6.34 -8.96
C GLY A 104 -14.29 -5.05 -9.75
N ARG A 105 -15.41 -4.92 -10.49
CA ARG A 105 -15.66 -3.81 -11.43
C ARG A 105 -16.04 -2.53 -10.71
N VAL A 106 -15.40 -1.44 -11.09
CA VAL A 106 -15.76 -0.09 -10.60
C VAL A 106 -16.55 0.64 -11.67
N SER A 107 -17.79 1.00 -11.38
CA SER A 107 -18.58 1.86 -12.29
C SER A 107 -18.14 3.31 -12.13
N VAL A 108 -18.30 4.09 -13.22
CA VAL A 108 -18.02 5.53 -13.22
C VAL A 108 -18.81 6.27 -12.14
N LYS A 109 -20.04 5.80 -11.84
CA LYS A 109 -20.87 6.36 -10.76
C LYS A 109 -20.36 6.03 -9.36
N MET A 110 -19.68 4.88 -9.20
CA MET A 110 -19.16 4.43 -7.90
C MET A 110 -17.78 5.01 -7.59
N ALA A 111 -16.98 5.32 -8.60
CA ALA A 111 -15.61 5.80 -8.42
C ALA A 111 -15.51 7.02 -7.48
N PRO A 112 -16.32 8.09 -7.62
CA PRO A 112 -16.26 9.23 -6.72
C PRO A 112 -16.70 8.89 -5.28
N ILE A 113 -17.56 7.88 -5.09
CA ILE A 113 -17.98 7.42 -3.76
C ILE A 113 -16.81 6.69 -3.09
N ILE A 114 -16.15 5.80 -3.83
CA ILE A 114 -14.97 5.06 -3.33
C ILE A 114 -13.84 6.03 -2.98
N ARG A 115 -13.60 7.06 -3.80
CA ARG A 115 -12.62 8.11 -3.52
C ARG A 115 -12.92 8.82 -2.21
N ARG A 116 -14.17 9.24 -1.98
CA ARG A 116 -14.57 9.87 -0.71
C ARG A 116 -14.37 8.96 0.50
N ILE A 117 -14.59 7.65 0.34
CA ILE A 117 -14.36 6.68 1.41
C ILE A 117 -12.87 6.50 1.67
N TYR A 118 -12.06 6.44 0.61
CA TYR A 118 -10.61 6.41 0.74
C TYR A 118 -10.06 7.65 1.46
N ASP A 119 -10.58 8.84 1.15
CA ASP A 119 -10.18 10.10 1.80
C ASP A 119 -10.55 10.13 3.30
N GLN A 120 -11.56 9.34 3.73
CA GLN A 120 -11.94 9.19 5.13
C GLN A 120 -11.08 8.19 5.90
N MET A 121 -10.26 7.38 5.22
CA MET A 121 -9.31 6.47 5.88
C MET A 121 -8.16 7.26 6.47
N LEU A 122 -7.74 6.85 7.67
CA LEU A 122 -6.60 7.47 8.36
C LEU A 122 -5.27 6.99 7.75
N GLU A 123 -4.27 7.85 7.79
CA GLU A 123 -2.91 7.46 7.42
C GLU A 123 -2.22 6.69 8.56
N PRO A 124 -1.44 5.68 8.26
CA PRO A 124 -1.11 5.10 6.94
C PRO A 124 -2.24 4.20 6.41
N LYS A 125 -2.51 4.26 5.11
CA LYS A 125 -3.56 3.47 4.44
C LYS A 125 -3.01 2.86 3.15
N TRP A 126 -3.49 1.69 2.78
CA TRP A 126 -3.03 0.94 1.60
C TRP A 126 -4.20 0.47 0.76
N VAL A 127 -3.96 0.30 -0.55
CA VAL A 127 -4.99 -0.11 -1.51
C VAL A 127 -4.54 -1.35 -2.26
N ILE A 128 -5.37 -2.40 -2.22
CA ILE A 128 -5.23 -3.61 -3.03
C ILE A 128 -6.30 -3.61 -4.11
N ALA A 129 -5.90 -3.62 -5.37
CA ALA A 129 -6.78 -3.83 -6.51
C ALA A 129 -6.88 -5.34 -6.82
N MET A 130 -8.03 -5.93 -6.52
CA MET A 130 -8.28 -7.37 -6.71
C MET A 130 -9.02 -7.65 -8.01
N GLY A 131 -8.37 -8.39 -8.88
CA GLY A 131 -8.90 -8.89 -10.13
C GLY A 131 -8.61 -8.02 -11.35
N ALA A 132 -8.82 -8.58 -12.53
CA ALA A 132 -8.55 -7.92 -13.80
C ALA A 132 -9.41 -6.66 -14.00
N CYS A 133 -10.61 -6.63 -13.45
CA CYS A 133 -11.50 -5.48 -13.59
C CYS A 133 -11.02 -4.26 -12.81
N SER A 134 -10.49 -4.45 -11.60
CA SER A 134 -9.89 -3.36 -10.81
C SER A 134 -8.54 -2.92 -11.38
N SER A 135 -7.83 -3.82 -12.07
CA SER A 135 -6.51 -3.52 -12.63
C SER A 135 -6.59 -2.79 -13.98
N SER A 136 -7.54 -3.17 -14.85
CA SER A 136 -7.59 -2.66 -16.24
C SER A 136 -8.96 -2.78 -16.91
N ALA A 137 -10.06 -2.78 -16.14
CA ALA A 137 -11.42 -3.12 -16.60
C ALA A 137 -11.60 -4.56 -17.13
N GLY A 138 -10.53 -5.32 -17.37
CA GLY A 138 -10.57 -6.71 -17.79
C GLY A 138 -11.42 -6.95 -19.05
N MET A 139 -12.23 -8.02 -19.02
CA MET A 139 -13.12 -8.38 -20.14
C MET A 139 -14.37 -7.48 -20.27
N PHE A 140 -14.66 -6.65 -19.28
CA PHE A 140 -15.84 -5.77 -19.25
C PHE A 140 -15.50 -4.33 -19.63
N ASN A 141 -14.60 -4.15 -20.55
CA ASN A 141 -14.18 -2.81 -21.00
C ASN A 141 -15.30 -2.10 -21.73
N ASN A 142 -16.00 -1.20 -21.05
CA ASN A 142 -17.05 -0.36 -21.61
C ASN A 142 -17.05 1.04 -20.98
N TYR A 143 -17.83 1.96 -21.57
CA TYR A 143 -17.90 3.37 -21.15
C TYR A 143 -18.50 3.59 -19.74
N ALA A 144 -19.19 2.60 -19.17
CA ALA A 144 -19.80 2.70 -17.84
C ALA A 144 -18.86 2.30 -16.71
N LEU A 145 -17.70 1.72 -17.03
CA LEU A 145 -16.72 1.22 -16.07
C LEU A 145 -15.43 2.04 -16.13
N VAL A 146 -14.81 2.23 -14.98
CA VAL A 146 -13.47 2.82 -14.88
C VAL A 146 -12.45 1.76 -15.28
N GLN A 147 -11.52 2.15 -16.15
CA GLN A 147 -10.50 1.26 -16.71
C GLN A 147 -9.24 1.24 -15.84
N GLY A 148 -9.36 0.72 -14.63
CA GLY A 148 -8.30 0.62 -13.64
C GLY A 148 -8.55 1.50 -12.41
N ALA A 149 -8.24 0.96 -11.26
CA ALA A 149 -8.37 1.67 -9.99
C ALA A 149 -7.33 2.77 -9.83
N ASP A 150 -6.19 2.64 -10.50
CA ASP A 150 -5.09 3.60 -10.55
C ASP A 150 -5.49 4.99 -11.07
N LYS A 151 -6.59 5.07 -11.82
CA LYS A 151 -7.10 6.35 -12.36
C LYS A 151 -7.74 7.26 -11.32
N PHE A 152 -8.08 6.74 -10.16
CA PHE A 152 -8.74 7.53 -9.12
C PHE A 152 -8.26 7.22 -7.70
N LEU A 153 -7.43 6.17 -7.52
CA LEU A 153 -6.83 5.78 -6.24
C LEU A 153 -5.36 5.40 -6.45
N PRO A 154 -4.48 5.71 -5.49
CA PRO A 154 -3.13 5.15 -5.47
C PRO A 154 -3.21 3.65 -5.10
N VAL A 155 -2.84 2.77 -6.03
CA VAL A 155 -2.87 1.32 -5.82
C VAL A 155 -1.49 0.82 -5.42
N ASP A 156 -1.41 0.11 -4.28
CA ASP A 156 -0.16 -0.44 -3.76
C ASP A 156 0.15 -1.82 -4.33
N VAL A 157 -0.88 -2.67 -4.43
CA VAL A 157 -0.73 -4.06 -4.91
C VAL A 157 -1.86 -4.43 -5.85
N TYR A 158 -1.51 -5.06 -6.96
CA TYR A 158 -2.46 -5.64 -7.91
C TYR A 158 -2.49 -7.16 -7.77
N VAL A 159 -3.69 -7.72 -7.63
CA VAL A 159 -3.91 -9.18 -7.60
C VAL A 159 -4.55 -9.62 -8.91
N PRO A 160 -3.82 -10.25 -9.83
CA PRO A 160 -4.34 -10.65 -11.13
C PRO A 160 -5.26 -11.87 -11.01
N GLY A 161 -6.25 -11.94 -11.89
CA GLY A 161 -7.19 -13.05 -12.02
C GLY A 161 -8.60 -12.58 -12.39
N CYS A 162 -9.46 -13.52 -12.81
CA CYS A 162 -10.84 -13.20 -13.19
C CYS A 162 -11.79 -14.36 -12.89
N PRO A 163 -12.20 -14.53 -11.60
CA PRO A 163 -11.65 -13.94 -10.39
C PRO A 163 -10.31 -14.58 -9.99
N PRO A 164 -9.48 -13.88 -9.21
CA PRO A 164 -8.30 -14.47 -8.63
C PRO A 164 -8.69 -15.49 -7.56
N ARG A 165 -7.89 -16.53 -7.41
CA ARG A 165 -8.11 -17.51 -6.35
C ARG A 165 -7.90 -16.89 -4.96
N PRO A 166 -8.52 -17.43 -3.90
CA PRO A 166 -8.31 -16.97 -2.52
C PRO A 166 -6.83 -16.89 -2.12
N GLU A 167 -6.04 -17.87 -2.51
CA GLU A 167 -4.60 -17.91 -2.24
C GLU A 167 -3.83 -16.77 -2.93
N ALA A 168 -4.30 -16.30 -4.08
CA ALA A 168 -3.69 -15.17 -4.77
C ALA A 168 -3.91 -13.85 -4.01
N LEU A 169 -5.07 -13.68 -3.37
CA LEU A 169 -5.31 -12.52 -2.51
C LEU A 169 -4.42 -12.57 -1.25
N ILE A 170 -4.28 -13.73 -0.62
CA ILE A 170 -3.37 -13.92 0.51
C ILE A 170 -1.94 -13.57 0.11
N TYR A 171 -1.49 -14.04 -1.05
CA TYR A 171 -0.17 -13.69 -1.58
C TYR A 171 -0.03 -12.18 -1.81
N GLY A 172 -1.08 -11.51 -2.32
CA GLY A 172 -1.10 -10.06 -2.47
C GLY A 172 -0.94 -9.33 -1.13
N ILE A 173 -1.60 -9.81 -0.08
CA ILE A 173 -1.48 -9.27 1.28
C ILE A 173 -0.06 -9.50 1.82
N MET A 174 0.53 -10.67 1.63
CA MET A 174 1.93 -10.92 2.01
C MET A 174 2.90 -9.98 1.29
N LYS A 175 2.66 -9.70 -0.01
CA LYS A 175 3.45 -8.72 -0.76
C LYS A 175 3.29 -7.31 -0.22
N LEU A 176 2.10 -6.94 0.22
CA LEU A 176 1.88 -5.67 0.88
C LEU A 176 2.63 -5.60 2.22
N GLN A 177 2.62 -6.67 3.01
CA GLN A 177 3.40 -6.75 4.26
C GLN A 177 4.90 -6.58 4.01
N ASP A 178 5.43 -7.23 2.98
CA ASP A 178 6.84 -7.07 2.58
C ASP A 178 7.14 -5.62 2.17
N LYS A 179 6.22 -4.99 1.42
CA LYS A 179 6.32 -3.58 1.05
C LYS A 179 6.38 -2.68 2.29
N ILE A 180 5.46 -2.85 3.23
CA ILE A 180 5.41 -2.07 4.47
C ILE A 180 6.68 -2.22 5.31
N ARG A 181 7.26 -3.42 5.37
CA ARG A 181 8.51 -3.68 6.10
C ARG A 181 9.74 -3.06 5.44
N SER A 182 9.75 -2.99 4.11
CA SER A 182 10.89 -2.50 3.33
C SER A 182 10.89 -0.98 3.12
N GLU A 183 9.75 -0.32 3.25
CA GLU A 183 9.64 1.12 3.01
C GLU A 183 10.03 1.92 4.25
N PRO A 184 10.95 2.89 4.12
CA PRO A 184 11.29 3.78 5.21
C PRO A 184 10.16 4.78 5.44
N GLY A 185 9.55 4.73 6.64
CA GLY A 185 8.71 5.78 7.19
C GLY A 185 7.54 6.33 6.35
N LEU A 186 6.91 7.35 6.87
CA LEU A 186 5.68 7.99 6.34
C LEU A 186 5.83 8.77 5.01
N GLY A 187 7.04 8.94 4.48
CA GLY A 187 7.31 9.88 3.38
C GLY A 187 6.97 9.41 1.96
N TRP A 188 6.52 8.18 1.72
CA TRP A 188 6.27 7.70 0.37
C TRP A 188 4.92 8.15 -0.20
N ARG A 189 3.95 8.46 0.64
CA ARG A 189 2.62 8.92 0.20
C ARG A 189 2.54 10.39 -0.14
N GLU A 190 3.31 11.23 0.52
CA GLU A 190 3.43 12.64 0.13
C GLU A 190 3.86 12.79 -1.35
N ARG A 191 4.58 11.78 -1.86
CA ARG A 191 4.98 11.72 -3.27
C ARG A 191 3.84 11.32 -4.21
N TYR A 192 2.96 10.40 -3.78
CA TYR A 192 1.82 9.96 -4.58
C TYR A 192 0.68 10.99 -4.57
N ASP A 193 0.46 11.66 -3.45
CA ASP A 193 -0.56 12.70 -3.37
C ASP A 193 -0.15 13.95 -4.16
N ALA A 194 1.14 14.25 -4.27
CA ALA A 194 1.65 15.32 -5.11
C ALA A 194 1.51 15.01 -6.62
N GLU A 195 1.75 13.76 -7.03
CA GLU A 195 1.59 13.34 -8.43
C GLU A 195 0.11 13.20 -8.84
N GLY A 196 -0.76 12.73 -7.92
CA GLY A 196 -2.19 12.53 -8.19
C GLY A 196 -3.01 13.82 -8.23
N THR A 197 -2.57 14.88 -7.58
CA THR A 197 -3.23 16.20 -7.64
C THR A 197 -2.97 16.92 -8.97
N GLU A 198 -1.81 16.77 -9.56
CA GLU A 198 -1.48 17.38 -10.85
C GLU A 198 -2.26 16.75 -12.03
N GLU A 199 -2.52 15.42 -11.99
CA GLU A 199 -3.33 14.75 -13.01
C GLU A 199 -4.83 15.02 -12.88
N ALA A 200 -5.33 15.26 -11.67
CA ALA A 200 -6.75 15.56 -11.42
C ALA A 200 -7.14 17.01 -11.77
N GLU A 201 -6.19 17.96 -11.73
CA GLU A 201 -6.42 19.35 -12.12
C GLU A 201 -6.30 19.57 -13.63
N GLY A 202 -5.72 18.61 -14.37
CA GLY A 202 -5.54 18.64 -15.83
C GLY A 202 -6.62 17.94 -16.65
N ALA A 203 -7.64 17.34 -16.04
CA ALA A 203 -8.75 16.60 -16.69
C ALA A 203 -10.10 17.25 -16.44
#